data_b2c2b5e2eab16d98076ae2628e2d5465
#
_entry.id   b2c2b5e2eab16d98076ae2628e2d5465
#
_cell.length_a   1.000
_cell.length_b   1.000
_cell.length_c   1.000
_cell.angle_alpha   90.00
_cell.angle_beta   90.00
_cell.angle_gamma   90.00
#
_symmetry.space_group_name_H-M   'P 1'
#
loop_
_entity.id
_entity.type
_entity.pdbx_description
1 polymer ?
#
loop_
_entity_poly.entity_id
_entity_poly.type
_entity_poly.pdbx_seq_one_letter_code
_entity_poly.pdbx_strand_id
1 'polypeptide(L)'
;MGKKNVLICGATGYIGLQLTKLLCKHKKISIKYLCGSTSVGKKIDSYEQELKKYKLPKISKFKKEYLLDVDIIFTALPNGEAQSISKFLNKNNLLIDLAADFRLNNKKNYEKWYKIKHKALNQIKKSIYSIPEISGQLIKKFKIISCLDAILHLY
;
A
#
# COMPACT_ATOMS: atom_id res chain seq x y z
N MET A 1 -19.60 -4.96 13.02
CA MET A 1 -18.79 -4.20 12.02
C MET A 1 -18.28 -5.18 10.96
N GLY A 2 -18.55 -4.89 9.68
CA GLY A 2 -18.06 -5.71 8.57
C GLY A 2 -16.52 -5.63 8.43
N LYS A 3 -15.93 -6.58 7.68
CA LYS A 3 -14.50 -6.55 7.36
C LYS A 3 -14.17 -5.37 6.45
N LYS A 4 -12.99 -4.78 6.62
CA LYS A 4 -12.44 -3.76 5.73
C LYS A 4 -11.86 -4.42 4.48
N ASN A 5 -12.28 -3.96 3.31
CA ASN A 5 -11.77 -4.42 2.03
C ASN A 5 -10.41 -3.81 1.72
N VAL A 6 -9.47 -4.63 1.30
CA VAL A 6 -8.08 -4.23 1.07
C VAL A 6 -7.65 -4.54 -0.37
N LEU A 7 -6.91 -3.61 -0.94
CA LEU A 7 -6.15 -3.76 -2.17
C LEU A 7 -4.65 -3.70 -1.83
N ILE A 8 -3.86 -4.62 -2.39
CA ILE A 8 -2.40 -4.64 -2.25
C ILE A 8 -1.77 -4.46 -3.62
N CYS A 9 -1.06 -3.35 -3.82
CA CYS A 9 -0.24 -3.10 -5.01
C CYS A 9 1.21 -3.51 -4.74
N GLY A 10 1.81 -4.26 -5.66
CA GLY A 10 3.12 -4.88 -5.46
C GLY A 10 3.05 -6.19 -4.68
N ALA A 11 1.93 -6.93 -4.82
CA ALA A 11 1.61 -8.12 -4.03
C ALA A 11 2.65 -9.25 -4.13
N THR A 12 3.39 -9.35 -5.23
CA THR A 12 4.41 -10.41 -5.46
C THR A 12 5.83 -10.02 -5.07
N GLY A 13 6.05 -8.76 -4.69
CA GLY A 13 7.30 -8.33 -4.08
C GLY A 13 7.46 -8.87 -2.66
N TYR A 14 8.68 -8.84 -2.12
CA TYR A 14 8.98 -9.34 -0.78
C TYR A 14 8.04 -8.75 0.29
N ILE A 15 7.93 -7.41 0.33
CA ILE A 15 7.05 -6.70 1.28
C ILE A 15 5.58 -7.07 1.05
N GLY A 16 5.14 -7.12 -0.22
CA GLY A 16 3.76 -7.45 -0.57
C GLY A 16 3.36 -8.87 -0.17
N LEU A 17 4.26 -9.85 -0.31
CA LEU A 17 4.04 -11.23 0.13
C LEU A 17 3.91 -11.32 1.66
N GLN A 18 4.85 -10.70 2.41
CA GLN A 18 4.79 -10.69 3.87
C GLN A 18 3.53 -10.00 4.38
N LEU A 19 3.18 -8.86 3.79
CA LEU A 19 1.95 -8.14 4.12
C LEU A 19 0.70 -9.00 3.85
N THR A 20 0.65 -9.68 2.71
CA THR A 20 -0.46 -10.59 2.36
C THR A 20 -0.60 -11.70 3.40
N LYS A 21 0.51 -12.31 3.84
CA LYS A 21 0.50 -13.33 4.90
C LYS A 21 -0.05 -12.82 6.23
N LEU A 22 0.33 -11.60 6.63
CA LEU A 22 -0.17 -10.97 7.84
C LEU A 22 -1.67 -10.66 7.75
N LEU A 23 -2.10 -10.05 6.65
CA LEU A 23 -3.48 -9.63 6.46
C LEU A 23 -4.46 -10.80 6.33
N CYS A 24 -4.04 -11.93 5.74
CA CYS A 24 -4.85 -13.14 5.69
C CYS A 24 -5.24 -13.68 7.08
N LYS A 25 -4.42 -13.43 8.09
CA LYS A 25 -4.66 -13.84 9.48
C LYS A 25 -5.51 -12.82 10.25
N HIS A 26 -5.70 -11.62 9.71
CA HIS A 26 -6.38 -10.54 10.40
C HIS A 26 -7.90 -10.63 10.31
N LYS A 27 -8.59 -10.80 11.44
CA LYS A 27 -10.05 -11.07 11.52
C LYS A 27 -10.93 -9.98 10.91
N LYS A 28 -10.47 -8.72 10.89
CA LYS A 28 -11.24 -7.55 10.41
C LYS A 28 -10.89 -7.11 8.99
N ILE A 29 -10.06 -7.87 8.27
CA ILE A 29 -9.59 -7.56 6.92
C ILE A 29 -10.10 -8.60 5.92
N SER A 30 -10.42 -8.14 4.71
CA SER A 30 -10.70 -8.97 3.53
C SER A 30 -9.85 -8.46 2.37
N ILE A 31 -8.93 -9.27 1.86
CA ILE A 31 -8.13 -8.93 0.69
C ILE A 31 -9.00 -9.11 -0.55
N LYS A 32 -9.41 -7.99 -1.17
CA LYS A 32 -10.29 -7.98 -2.33
C LYS A 32 -9.52 -7.99 -3.64
N TYR A 33 -8.38 -7.31 -3.70
CA TYR A 33 -7.53 -7.25 -4.89
C TYR A 33 -6.05 -7.39 -4.54
N LEU A 34 -5.35 -8.16 -5.39
CA LEU A 34 -3.90 -8.28 -5.41
C LEU A 34 -3.41 -7.75 -6.77
N CYS A 35 -2.55 -6.73 -6.76
CA CYS A 35 -2.07 -6.11 -7.99
C CYS A 35 -0.56 -6.27 -8.16
N GLY A 36 -0.18 -6.54 -9.41
CA GLY A 36 1.20 -6.64 -9.87
C GLY A 36 1.28 -6.38 -11.37
N SER A 37 2.47 -6.13 -11.90
CA SER A 37 2.69 -5.85 -13.32
C SER A 37 3.04 -7.10 -14.13
N THR A 38 4.00 -7.90 -13.64
CA THR A 38 4.56 -9.06 -14.35
C THR A 38 3.86 -10.39 -14.03
N SER A 39 3.01 -10.39 -13.01
CA SER A 39 2.40 -11.60 -12.42
C SER A 39 0.91 -11.73 -12.72
N VAL A 40 0.40 -10.94 -13.65
CA VAL A 40 -1.03 -10.88 -13.98
C VAL A 40 -1.58 -12.25 -14.39
N GLY A 41 -2.73 -12.62 -13.84
CA GLY A 41 -3.41 -13.90 -14.09
C GLY A 41 -2.94 -15.06 -13.20
N LYS A 42 -1.77 -14.93 -12.56
CA LYS A 42 -1.25 -15.97 -11.65
C LYS A 42 -1.93 -15.90 -10.28
N LYS A 43 -1.90 -17.02 -9.57
CA LYS A 43 -2.28 -17.06 -8.16
C LYS A 43 -1.09 -16.66 -7.28
N ILE A 44 -1.36 -16.04 -6.15
CA ILE A 44 -0.33 -15.61 -5.22
C ILE A 44 0.41 -16.79 -4.56
N ASP A 45 -0.24 -17.94 -4.45
CA ASP A 45 0.34 -19.17 -3.90
C ASP A 45 1.46 -19.76 -4.76
N SER A 46 1.59 -19.37 -6.03
CA SER A 46 2.74 -19.70 -6.86
C SER A 46 4.04 -18.97 -6.45
N TYR A 47 3.91 -17.92 -5.62
CA TYR A 47 5.05 -17.17 -5.07
C TYR A 47 5.27 -17.46 -3.58
N GLU A 48 4.23 -17.87 -2.86
CA GLU A 48 4.27 -18.17 -1.43
C GLU A 48 3.28 -19.29 -1.10
N GLN A 49 3.77 -20.51 -0.95
CA GLN A 49 2.94 -21.72 -0.75
C GLN A 49 2.04 -21.66 0.48
N GLU A 50 2.45 -20.96 1.54
CA GLU A 50 1.64 -20.80 2.75
C GLU A 50 0.28 -20.12 2.47
N LEU A 51 0.18 -19.36 1.37
CA LEU A 51 -1.04 -18.66 0.98
C LEU A 51 -2.07 -19.56 0.30
N LYS A 52 -1.71 -20.79 -0.09
CA LYS A 52 -2.59 -21.75 -0.76
C LYS A 52 -3.88 -22.07 0.03
N LYS A 53 -3.78 -22.05 1.36
CA LYS A 53 -4.93 -22.32 2.24
C LYS A 53 -5.97 -21.19 2.28
N TYR A 54 -5.66 -20.02 1.75
CA TYR A 54 -6.57 -18.87 1.71
C TYR A 54 -7.18 -18.73 0.30
N LYS A 55 -8.48 -18.42 0.25
CA LYS A 55 -9.18 -18.10 -1.00
C LYS A 55 -8.86 -16.65 -1.42
N LEU A 56 -7.74 -16.46 -2.09
CA LEU A 56 -7.28 -15.15 -2.53
C LEU A 56 -7.58 -14.91 -4.02
N PRO A 57 -7.80 -13.67 -4.44
CA PRO A 57 -7.99 -13.33 -5.84
C PRO A 57 -6.71 -13.61 -6.65
N LYS A 58 -6.87 -13.84 -7.96
CA LYS A 58 -5.74 -13.83 -8.90
C LYS A 58 -5.15 -12.43 -8.97
N ILE A 59 -3.85 -12.37 -9.25
CA ILE A 59 -3.14 -11.10 -9.43
C ILE A 59 -3.63 -10.43 -10.71
N SER A 60 -3.92 -9.13 -10.62
CA SER A 60 -4.38 -8.30 -11.73
C SER A 60 -3.51 -7.05 -11.89
N LYS A 61 -3.65 -6.34 -13.01
CA LYS A 61 -3.16 -4.96 -13.10
C LYS A 61 -4.02 -4.06 -12.22
N PHE A 62 -3.41 -3.00 -11.65
CA PHE A 62 -4.18 -1.98 -10.95
C PHE A 62 -5.19 -1.32 -11.89
N LYS A 63 -6.41 -1.13 -11.40
CA LYS A 63 -7.48 -0.38 -12.06
C LYS A 63 -8.04 0.63 -11.06
N LYS A 64 -8.27 1.87 -11.49
CA LYS A 64 -8.83 2.92 -10.62
C LYS A 64 -10.21 2.58 -10.07
N GLU A 65 -10.97 1.78 -10.80
CA GLU A 65 -12.31 1.30 -10.40
C GLU A 65 -12.27 0.46 -9.13
N TYR A 66 -11.15 -0.21 -8.84
CA TYR A 66 -10.99 -0.99 -7.60
C TYR A 66 -11.11 -0.11 -6.35
N LEU A 67 -10.78 1.18 -6.46
CA LEU A 67 -10.86 2.12 -5.35
C LEU A 67 -12.32 2.40 -4.90
N LEU A 68 -13.30 2.09 -5.72
CA LEU A 68 -14.72 2.20 -5.35
C LEU A 68 -15.13 1.11 -4.34
N ASP A 69 -14.43 0.00 -4.36
CA ASP A 69 -14.78 -1.23 -3.65
C ASP A 69 -13.91 -1.53 -2.43
N VAL A 70 -12.89 -0.71 -2.17
CA VAL A 70 -11.93 -0.94 -1.10
C VAL A 70 -11.87 0.22 -0.11
N ASP A 71 -11.57 -0.12 1.14
CA ASP A 71 -11.36 0.86 2.21
C ASP A 71 -9.88 1.24 2.33
N ILE A 72 -8.99 0.26 2.21
CA ILE A 72 -7.55 0.43 2.47
C ILE A 72 -6.75 -0.04 1.27
N ILE A 73 -5.80 0.77 0.85
CA ILE A 73 -4.85 0.48 -0.21
C ILE A 73 -3.46 0.41 0.40
N PHE A 74 -2.76 -0.69 0.19
CA PHE A 74 -1.35 -0.80 0.48
C PHE A 74 -0.54 -0.70 -0.82
N THR A 75 0.52 0.11 -0.79
CA THR A 75 1.49 0.21 -1.89
C THR A 75 2.86 -0.26 -1.42
N ALA A 76 3.31 -1.37 -2.01
CA ALA A 76 4.66 -1.93 -1.87
C ALA A 76 5.33 -1.91 -3.26
N LEU A 77 5.44 -0.72 -3.84
CA LEU A 77 5.84 -0.46 -5.22
C LEU A 77 7.17 0.31 -5.27
N PRO A 78 7.86 0.31 -6.41
CA PRO A 78 8.97 1.21 -6.64
C PRO A 78 8.59 2.69 -6.43
N ASN A 79 9.57 3.52 -6.05
CA ASN A 79 9.36 4.94 -5.82
C ASN A 79 8.77 5.63 -7.05
N GLY A 80 7.77 6.48 -6.84
CA GLY A 80 7.04 7.21 -7.87
C GLY A 80 5.70 6.57 -8.28
N GLU A 81 5.51 5.27 -8.06
CA GLU A 81 4.30 4.57 -8.49
C GLU A 81 3.10 4.82 -7.55
N ALA A 82 3.33 4.87 -6.24
CA ALA A 82 2.27 5.17 -5.27
C ALA A 82 1.69 6.58 -5.48
N GLN A 83 2.50 7.53 -5.99
CA GLN A 83 2.05 8.87 -6.34
C GLN A 83 0.94 8.85 -7.40
N SER A 84 1.05 7.97 -8.40
CA SER A 84 0.05 7.83 -9.46
C SER A 84 -1.27 7.29 -8.90
N ILE A 85 -1.22 6.28 -8.05
CA ILE A 85 -2.40 5.68 -7.41
C ILE A 85 -3.07 6.70 -6.49
N SER A 86 -2.29 7.47 -5.73
CA SER A 86 -2.80 8.43 -4.75
C SER A 86 -3.71 9.51 -5.33
N LYS A 87 -3.57 9.82 -6.62
CA LYS A 87 -4.39 10.82 -7.31
C LYS A 87 -5.85 10.38 -7.50
N PHE A 88 -6.12 9.08 -7.47
CA PHE A 88 -7.45 8.51 -7.67
C PHE A 88 -8.18 8.19 -6.38
N LEU A 89 -7.57 8.43 -5.20
CA LEU A 89 -8.20 8.18 -3.91
C LEU A 89 -9.49 8.97 -3.76
N ASN A 90 -10.55 8.30 -3.33
CA ASN A 90 -11.81 8.92 -2.97
C ASN A 90 -11.87 9.21 -1.44
N LYS A 91 -12.98 9.79 -0.99
CA LYS A 91 -13.16 10.18 0.42
C LYS A 91 -13.12 9.02 1.42
N ASN A 92 -13.41 7.80 0.97
CA ASN A 92 -13.49 6.60 1.82
C ASN A 92 -12.17 5.83 1.87
N ASN A 93 -11.23 6.10 0.96
CA ASN A 93 -9.98 5.38 0.89
C ASN A 93 -8.95 5.88 1.91
N LEU A 94 -8.19 4.94 2.44
CA LEU A 94 -6.96 5.15 3.18
C LEU A 94 -5.81 4.49 2.40
N LEU A 95 -4.78 5.26 2.06
CA LEU A 95 -3.56 4.73 1.44
C LEU A 95 -2.50 4.54 2.52
N ILE A 96 -1.90 3.36 2.56
CA ILE A 96 -0.73 3.05 3.38
C ILE A 96 0.43 2.75 2.43
N ASP A 97 1.37 3.69 2.35
CA ASP A 97 2.54 3.60 1.50
C ASP A 97 3.71 2.99 2.28
N LEU A 98 4.17 1.83 1.81
CA LEU A 98 5.31 1.10 2.38
C LEU A 98 6.62 1.41 1.64
N ALA A 99 6.55 2.28 0.62
CA ALA A 99 7.71 2.82 -0.08
C ALA A 99 8.09 4.21 0.48
N ALA A 100 8.67 5.06 -0.36
CA ALA A 100 9.20 6.35 0.09
C ALA A 100 8.42 7.56 -0.44
N ASP A 101 7.35 7.35 -1.20
CA ASP A 101 6.70 8.42 -1.96
C ASP A 101 6.12 9.53 -1.10
N PHE A 102 5.72 9.22 0.12
CA PHE A 102 5.09 10.16 1.05
C PHE A 102 5.85 10.33 2.37
N ARG A 103 7.13 9.90 2.46
CA ARG A 103 7.96 10.07 3.66
C ARG A 103 8.35 11.51 3.91
N LEU A 104 8.58 12.27 2.84
CA LEU A 104 9.01 13.65 2.93
C LEU A 104 7.86 14.57 2.55
N ASN A 105 7.56 15.52 3.42
CA ASN A 105 6.52 16.52 3.21
C ASN A 105 6.93 17.69 2.30
N ASN A 106 8.15 17.66 1.78
CA ASN A 106 8.73 18.70 0.93
C ASN A 106 9.22 18.13 -0.40
N LYS A 107 8.68 18.66 -1.51
CA LYS A 107 9.03 18.26 -2.87
C LYS A 107 10.52 18.33 -3.15
N LYS A 108 11.16 19.46 -2.80
CA LYS A 108 12.59 19.69 -3.09
C LYS A 108 13.47 18.65 -2.38
N ASN A 109 13.13 18.34 -1.13
CA ASN A 109 13.83 17.32 -0.35
C ASN A 109 13.62 15.93 -0.97
N TYR A 110 12.39 15.59 -1.36
CA TYR A 110 12.09 14.32 -2.02
C TYR A 110 12.92 14.16 -3.31
N GLU A 111 12.89 15.15 -4.20
CA GLU A 111 13.61 15.12 -5.47
C GLU A 111 15.14 15.08 -5.26
N LYS A 112 15.65 15.77 -4.23
CA LYS A 112 17.08 15.75 -3.86
C LYS A 112 17.54 14.34 -3.44
N TRP A 113 16.78 13.68 -2.57
CA TRP A 113 17.18 12.40 -1.99
C TRP A 113 16.88 11.21 -2.90
N TYR A 114 15.68 11.17 -3.50
CA TYR A 114 15.24 10.03 -4.32
C TYR A 114 15.56 10.18 -5.81
N LYS A 115 16.04 11.36 -6.26
CA LYS A 115 16.38 11.66 -7.67
C LYS A 115 15.21 11.47 -8.66
N ILE A 116 14.00 11.53 -8.17
CA ILE A 116 12.75 11.37 -8.93
C ILE A 116 11.85 12.57 -8.67
N LYS A 117 11.20 13.11 -9.71
CA LYS A 117 10.24 14.20 -9.56
C LYS A 117 8.99 13.74 -8.81
N HIS A 118 8.57 14.49 -7.80
CA HIS A 118 7.31 14.20 -7.12
C HIS A 118 6.12 14.75 -7.92
N LYS A 119 5.22 13.83 -8.37
CA LYS A 119 4.10 14.15 -9.28
C LYS A 119 2.74 14.29 -8.58
N ALA A 120 2.68 14.19 -7.25
CA ALA A 120 1.45 14.21 -6.46
C ALA A 120 1.51 15.22 -5.31
N LEU A 121 1.80 16.49 -5.62
CA LEU A 121 2.05 17.56 -4.63
C LEU A 121 0.86 17.82 -3.71
N ASN A 122 -0.36 17.78 -4.26
CA ASN A 122 -1.58 17.96 -3.48
C ASN A 122 -1.80 16.82 -2.47
N GLN A 123 -1.24 15.65 -2.73
CA GLN A 123 -1.35 14.50 -1.85
C GLN A 123 -0.35 14.53 -0.69
N ILE A 124 0.80 15.19 -0.87
CA ILE A 124 1.77 15.43 0.22
C ILE A 124 1.08 16.13 1.41
N LYS A 125 0.23 17.12 1.14
CA LYS A 125 -0.50 17.84 2.20
C LYS A 125 -1.50 16.96 2.97
N LYS A 126 -1.88 15.81 2.41
CA LYS A 126 -2.82 14.85 2.99
C LYS A 126 -2.10 13.63 3.57
N SER A 127 -0.78 13.64 3.56
CA SER A 127 0.06 12.54 4.01
C SER A 127 0.74 12.83 5.34
N ILE A 128 1.04 11.77 6.06
CA ILE A 128 1.88 11.77 7.25
C ILE A 128 2.89 10.64 7.16
N TYR A 129 4.16 10.93 7.45
CA TYR A 129 5.14 9.91 7.77
C TYR A 129 4.98 9.50 9.23
N SER A 130 4.76 8.23 9.47
CA SER A 130 4.32 7.77 10.77
C SER A 130 4.96 6.45 11.15
N ILE A 131 5.36 6.39 12.41
CA ILE A 131 5.56 5.16 13.16
C ILE A 131 4.29 5.02 14.00
N PRO A 132 3.41 4.03 13.74
CA PRO A 132 2.09 3.94 14.37
C PRO A 132 2.12 3.97 15.89
N GLU A 133 3.15 3.36 16.50
CA GLU A 133 3.35 3.29 17.94
C GLU A 133 3.56 4.67 18.58
N ILE A 134 4.11 5.63 17.82
CA ILE A 134 4.40 6.98 18.30
C ILE A 134 3.30 7.95 17.90
N SER A 135 2.77 7.80 16.69
CA SER A 135 1.83 8.79 16.10
C SER A 135 0.40 8.66 16.63
N GLY A 136 0.02 7.53 17.22
CA GLY A 136 -1.26 7.33 17.93
C GLY A 136 -2.49 7.83 17.15
N GLN A 137 -3.29 8.68 17.80
CA GLN A 137 -4.54 9.22 17.22
C GLN A 137 -4.33 10.21 16.06
N LEU A 138 -3.12 10.77 15.89
CA LEU A 138 -2.83 11.73 14.85
C LEU A 138 -3.02 11.14 13.45
N ILE A 139 -2.72 9.85 13.28
CA ILE A 139 -2.87 9.12 12.01
C ILE A 139 -4.29 9.25 11.45
N LYS A 140 -5.32 9.29 12.28
CA LYS A 140 -6.74 9.35 11.87
C LYS A 140 -7.09 10.61 11.09
N LYS A 141 -6.27 11.66 11.16
CA LYS A 141 -6.49 12.93 10.44
C LYS A 141 -6.01 12.89 8.99
N PHE A 142 -5.28 11.86 8.60
CA PHE A 142 -4.62 11.77 7.31
C PHE A 142 -5.23 10.68 6.42
N LYS A 143 -5.16 10.90 5.11
CA LYS A 143 -5.63 9.97 4.08
C LYS A 143 -4.51 9.12 3.49
N ILE A 144 -3.27 9.54 3.67
CA ILE A 144 -2.08 8.84 3.22
C ILE A 144 -1.14 8.71 4.41
N ILE A 145 -0.76 7.48 4.71
CA ILE A 145 0.17 7.17 5.78
C ILE A 145 1.39 6.53 5.12
N SER A 146 2.55 7.16 5.21
CA SER A 146 3.82 6.55 4.82
C SER A 146 4.44 5.90 6.05
N CYS A 147 4.76 4.63 5.95
CA CYS A 147 5.36 3.87 7.05
C CYS A 147 6.86 3.74 6.88
N LEU A 148 7.57 3.54 7.99
CA LEU A 148 8.97 3.15 7.99
C LEU A 148 9.12 1.78 7.31
N ASP A 149 10.22 1.57 6.57
CA ASP A 149 10.54 0.26 6.02
C ASP A 149 10.68 -0.77 7.14
N ALA A 150 9.78 -1.74 7.16
CA ALA A 150 9.82 -2.85 8.11
C ALA A 150 11.07 -3.74 7.96
N ILE A 151 11.85 -3.55 6.90
CA ILE A 151 13.03 -4.37 6.60
C ILE A 151 14.22 -4.07 7.53
N LEU A 152 14.32 -2.84 8.07
CA LEU A 152 15.43 -2.47 8.95
C LEU A 152 15.34 -3.04 10.38
N HIS A 153 14.25 -3.69 10.74
CA HIS A 153 14.04 -4.24 12.08
C HIS A 153 14.06 -5.77 12.16
N LEU A 154 14.45 -6.45 11.05
CA LEU A 154 14.54 -7.92 11.00
C LEU A 154 15.99 -8.43 10.99
N TYR A 155 16.97 -7.56 11.28
CA TYR A 155 18.38 -7.95 11.45
C TYR A 155 18.93 -7.44 12.76
#